data_51c692bd93515d9aacc66e05d54c25b3
#
_entry.id   51c692bd93515d9aacc66e05d54c25b3
#
_cell.length_a   1.000
_cell.length_b   1.000
_cell.length_c   1.000
_cell.angle_alpha   90.00
_cell.angle_beta   90.00
_cell.angle_gamma   90.00
#
_symmetry.space_group_name_H-M   'P 1'
#
loop_
_entity.id
_entity.type
_entity.pdbx_description
1 polymer ?
#
loop_
_entity_poly.entity_id
_entity_poly.type
_entity_poly.pdbx_seq_one_letter_code
_entity_poly.pdbx_strand_id
1 'polypeptide(L)'
;MQKQVKAFFYSVVVALGGFIFGLDAAVISGTVNFITDEFGLNELQVGTAVSAPGFGVLIALLITPWLCNRFGRKKTIILIAALYWVSAVASALALNYWGLVAARFLGGLAFTSLTVAAMYIGEVAPPRWRGKLVSINQMNIVFGLSAAYFVNYFLIQAMNNEAGWAVAVNLKENIWRFMLGSEIIPAFIWLGLLFFIPESPRWLVYRGRIDEAKAIMHKLMPDDEILEQIKAMEASLHHGTEERSAFSQLRELTHKRMRRVAVVAVIIAVAQQLSGINAILFYAPTVFEQLGGGTDAAFAQSLWVGLVSVIFTLGAILLVDRLGRRPLI
;
A
#
# COMPACT_ATOMS: atom_id res chain seq x y z
N MET A 1 2.49 26.14 14.50
CA MET A 1 1.38 25.17 14.62
C MET A 1 0.68 24.92 13.30
N GLN A 2 0.19 25.91 12.56
CA GLN A 2 -0.50 25.70 11.26
C GLN A 2 0.36 25.00 10.17
N LYS A 3 1.67 25.31 10.05
CA LYS A 3 2.58 24.70 9.07
C LYS A 3 2.76 23.19 9.33
N GLN A 4 2.90 22.79 10.58
CA GLN A 4 3.02 21.37 10.97
C GLN A 4 1.73 20.57 10.70
N VAL A 5 0.56 21.19 10.92
CA VAL A 5 -0.74 20.56 10.62
C VAL A 5 -0.89 20.27 9.14
N LYS A 6 -0.42 21.17 8.25
CA LYS A 6 -0.44 20.94 6.80
C LYS A 6 0.49 19.79 6.38
N ALA A 7 1.71 19.75 6.90
CA ALA A 7 2.63 18.65 6.60
C ALA A 7 2.06 17.31 7.08
N PHE A 8 1.44 17.28 8.26
CA PHE A 8 0.76 16.11 8.79
C PHE A 8 -0.41 15.70 7.88
N PHE A 9 -1.28 16.64 7.51
CA PHE A 9 -2.42 16.38 6.63
C PHE A 9 -1.97 15.79 5.28
N TYR A 10 -0.98 16.39 4.60
CA TYR A 10 -0.47 15.85 3.34
C TYR A 10 0.14 14.46 3.49
N SER A 11 0.84 14.23 4.59
CA SER A 11 1.42 12.91 4.88
C SER A 11 0.33 11.85 5.11
N VAL A 12 -0.73 12.19 5.85
CA VAL A 12 -1.87 11.29 6.07
C VAL A 12 -2.60 10.98 4.78
N VAL A 13 -2.89 12.01 3.96
CA VAL A 13 -3.56 11.82 2.66
C VAL A 13 -2.76 10.85 1.77
N VAL A 14 -1.45 11.03 1.69
CA VAL A 14 -0.61 10.15 0.88
C VAL A 14 -0.51 8.75 1.50
N ALA A 15 -0.44 8.65 2.82
CA ALA A 15 -0.38 7.38 3.55
C ALA A 15 -1.68 6.55 3.44
N LEU A 16 -2.83 7.15 3.04
CA LEU A 16 -4.05 6.39 2.74
C LEU A 16 -3.84 5.37 1.60
N GLY A 17 -2.84 5.56 0.73
CA GLY A 17 -2.41 4.53 -0.22
C GLY A 17 -2.02 3.21 0.46
N GLY A 18 -1.47 3.27 1.67
CA GLY A 18 -1.23 2.10 2.50
C GLY A 18 -2.52 1.42 2.95
N PHE A 19 -3.55 2.21 3.30
CA PHE A 19 -4.86 1.67 3.65
C PHE A 19 -5.50 0.91 2.48
N ILE A 20 -5.48 1.50 1.28
CA ILE A 20 -6.02 0.84 0.07
C ILE A 20 -5.24 -0.45 -0.21
N PHE A 21 -3.91 -0.42 -0.13
CA PHE A 21 -3.09 -1.62 -0.29
C PHE A 21 -3.47 -2.72 0.71
N GLY A 22 -3.61 -2.39 1.99
CA GLY A 22 -3.99 -3.36 3.02
C GLY A 22 -5.40 -3.92 2.81
N LEU A 23 -6.33 -3.08 2.35
CA LEU A 23 -7.70 -3.45 2.02
C LEU A 23 -7.70 -4.47 0.86
N ASP A 24 -7.06 -4.14 -0.27
CA ASP A 24 -6.96 -5.01 -1.45
C ASP A 24 -6.26 -6.34 -1.13
N ALA A 25 -5.18 -6.30 -0.36
CA ALA A 25 -4.44 -7.50 0.01
C ALA A 25 -5.26 -8.51 0.82
N ALA A 26 -6.18 -8.03 1.66
CA ALA A 26 -6.96 -8.91 2.54
C ALA A 26 -8.39 -9.19 2.04
N VAL A 27 -8.99 -8.30 1.25
CA VAL A 27 -10.38 -8.50 0.77
C VAL A 27 -10.49 -9.74 -0.11
N ILE A 28 -9.46 -10.05 -0.88
CA ILE A 28 -9.42 -11.25 -1.72
C ILE A 28 -9.60 -12.54 -0.90
N SER A 29 -9.13 -12.57 0.35
CA SER A 29 -9.23 -13.74 1.20
C SER A 29 -10.67 -14.21 1.44
N GLY A 30 -11.61 -13.25 1.52
CA GLY A 30 -13.03 -13.56 1.66
C GLY A 30 -13.69 -14.04 0.37
N THR A 31 -13.08 -13.81 -0.78
CA THR A 31 -13.69 -14.11 -2.07
C THR A 31 -13.27 -15.46 -2.65
N VAL A 32 -12.19 -16.06 -2.15
CA VAL A 32 -11.56 -17.27 -2.72
C VAL A 32 -12.55 -18.40 -2.96
N ASN A 33 -13.32 -18.79 -1.95
CA ASN A 33 -14.26 -19.90 -2.09
C ASN A 33 -15.38 -19.56 -3.09
N PHE A 34 -15.91 -18.35 -3.03
CA PHE A 34 -17.01 -17.92 -3.93
C PHE A 34 -16.59 -17.83 -5.40
N ILE A 35 -15.39 -17.29 -5.69
CA ILE A 35 -14.89 -17.26 -7.08
C ILE A 35 -14.51 -18.65 -7.58
N THR A 36 -14.07 -19.53 -6.69
CA THR A 36 -13.77 -20.92 -7.02
C THR A 36 -15.03 -21.66 -7.45
N ASP A 37 -16.11 -21.48 -6.71
CA ASP A 37 -17.40 -22.12 -7.01
C ASP A 37 -18.04 -21.54 -8.29
N GLU A 38 -18.02 -20.20 -8.47
CA GLU A 38 -18.64 -19.54 -9.63
C GLU A 38 -17.93 -19.86 -10.95
N PHE A 39 -16.58 -19.87 -10.93
CA PHE A 39 -15.79 -20.09 -12.14
C PHE A 39 -15.26 -21.51 -12.30
N GLY A 40 -15.53 -22.41 -11.35
CA GLY A 40 -15.05 -23.80 -11.38
C GLY A 40 -13.52 -23.89 -11.38
N LEU A 41 -12.84 -23.10 -10.53
CA LEU A 41 -11.40 -22.94 -10.55
C LEU A 41 -10.67 -24.13 -9.90
N ASN A 42 -9.56 -24.52 -10.50
CA ASN A 42 -8.60 -25.40 -9.85
C ASN A 42 -7.62 -24.62 -8.94
N GLU A 43 -6.85 -25.31 -8.10
CA GLU A 43 -5.93 -24.70 -7.14
C GLU A 43 -4.90 -23.76 -7.78
N LEU A 44 -4.40 -24.10 -8.98
CA LEU A 44 -3.45 -23.25 -9.72
C LEU A 44 -4.10 -21.95 -10.19
N GLN A 45 -5.35 -22.01 -10.63
CA GLN A 45 -6.10 -20.83 -11.07
C GLN A 45 -6.43 -19.92 -9.88
N VAL A 46 -6.82 -20.49 -8.74
CA VAL A 46 -7.03 -19.74 -7.50
C VAL A 46 -5.72 -19.04 -7.08
N GLY A 47 -4.62 -19.78 -7.04
CA GLY A 47 -3.30 -19.22 -6.74
C GLY A 47 -2.91 -18.10 -7.71
N THR A 48 -3.22 -18.23 -9.00
CA THR A 48 -2.95 -17.19 -10.01
C THR A 48 -3.79 -15.94 -9.76
N ALA A 49 -5.08 -16.06 -9.47
CA ALA A 49 -5.95 -14.93 -9.18
C ALA A 49 -5.50 -14.15 -7.93
N VAL A 50 -5.11 -14.87 -6.87
CA VAL A 50 -4.61 -14.28 -5.61
C VAL A 50 -3.24 -13.63 -5.81
N SER A 51 -2.33 -14.24 -6.58
CA SER A 51 -0.97 -13.74 -6.79
C SER A 51 -0.83 -12.75 -7.96
N ALA A 52 -1.86 -12.56 -8.78
CA ALA A 52 -1.83 -11.66 -9.94
C ALA A 52 -1.31 -10.24 -9.62
N PRO A 53 -1.70 -9.59 -8.48
CA PRO A 53 -1.13 -8.30 -8.11
C PRO A 53 0.38 -8.37 -7.86
N GLY A 54 0.90 -9.49 -7.37
CA GLY A 54 2.34 -9.70 -7.15
C GLY A 54 3.15 -9.56 -8.44
N PHE A 55 2.64 -10.06 -9.56
CA PHE A 55 3.30 -9.89 -10.86
C PHE A 55 3.20 -8.43 -11.35
N GLY A 56 2.07 -7.77 -11.10
CA GLY A 56 1.89 -6.35 -11.43
C GLY A 56 2.91 -5.46 -10.70
N VAL A 57 3.10 -5.67 -9.41
CA VAL A 57 4.04 -4.86 -8.61
C VAL A 57 5.48 -5.04 -9.07
N LEU A 58 5.90 -6.23 -9.51
CA LEU A 58 7.26 -6.43 -10.02
C LEU A 58 7.56 -5.52 -11.21
N ILE A 59 6.62 -5.41 -12.14
CA ILE A 59 6.74 -4.51 -13.29
C ILE A 59 6.70 -3.05 -12.85
N ALA A 60 5.77 -2.70 -11.97
CA ALA A 60 5.61 -1.34 -11.47
C ALA A 60 6.85 -0.83 -10.73
N LEU A 61 7.54 -1.67 -9.97
CA LEU A 61 8.78 -1.30 -9.25
C LEU A 61 9.89 -0.84 -10.21
N LEU A 62 9.94 -1.37 -11.43
CA LEU A 62 10.91 -0.96 -12.44
C LEU A 62 10.53 0.38 -13.10
N ILE A 63 9.24 0.63 -13.28
CA ILE A 63 8.72 1.80 -14.00
C ILE A 63 8.53 3.02 -13.09
N THR A 64 8.12 2.80 -11.84
CA THR A 64 7.75 3.87 -10.90
C THR A 64 8.87 4.89 -10.63
N PRO A 65 10.16 4.53 -10.48
CA PRO A 65 11.22 5.52 -10.32
C PRO A 65 11.33 6.47 -11.51
N TRP A 66 11.19 5.94 -12.73
CA TRP A 66 11.18 6.74 -13.95
C TRP A 66 9.97 7.71 -13.98
N LEU A 67 8.77 7.22 -13.64
CA LEU A 67 7.56 8.04 -13.54
C LEU A 67 7.75 9.18 -12.51
N CYS A 68 8.26 8.86 -11.32
CA CYS A 68 8.52 9.84 -10.26
C CYS A 68 9.51 10.92 -10.69
N ASN A 69 10.56 10.53 -11.41
CA ASN A 69 11.56 11.49 -11.90
C ASN A 69 11.00 12.33 -13.06
N ARG A 70 10.23 11.73 -13.96
CA ARG A 70 9.69 12.40 -15.15
C ARG A 70 8.53 13.35 -14.83
N PHE A 71 7.56 12.90 -14.03
CA PHE A 71 6.28 13.60 -13.83
C PHE A 71 6.12 14.21 -12.44
N GLY A 72 6.98 13.86 -11.49
CA GLY A 72 6.88 14.25 -10.08
C GLY A 72 6.11 13.25 -9.23
N ARG A 73 6.18 13.45 -7.92
CA ARG A 73 5.60 12.52 -6.97
C ARG A 73 4.08 12.61 -6.95
N LYS A 74 3.53 13.84 -6.96
CA LYS A 74 2.09 14.08 -6.95
C LYS A 74 1.39 13.42 -8.15
N LYS A 75 1.88 13.67 -9.36
CA LYS A 75 1.25 13.11 -10.56
C LYS A 75 1.37 11.59 -10.61
N THR A 76 2.50 11.05 -10.18
CA THR A 76 2.72 9.61 -10.13
C THR A 76 1.77 8.95 -9.15
N ILE A 77 1.57 9.50 -7.94
CA ILE A 77 0.66 8.89 -6.96
C ILE A 77 -0.81 9.04 -7.37
N ILE A 78 -1.19 10.12 -8.07
CA ILE A 78 -2.52 10.26 -8.66
C ILE A 78 -2.76 9.19 -9.73
N LEU A 79 -1.79 8.93 -10.61
CA LEU A 79 -1.87 7.83 -11.59
C LEU A 79 -2.04 6.48 -10.90
N ILE A 80 -1.27 6.24 -9.85
CA ILE A 80 -1.37 5.02 -9.04
C ILE A 80 -2.76 4.89 -8.41
N ALA A 81 -3.30 5.96 -7.83
CA ALA A 81 -4.64 5.95 -7.23
C ALA A 81 -5.75 5.73 -8.27
N ALA A 82 -5.59 6.28 -9.48
CA ALA A 82 -6.50 6.02 -10.58
C ALA A 82 -6.45 4.55 -11.02
N LEU A 83 -5.26 3.93 -11.08
CA LEU A 83 -5.11 2.50 -11.37
C LEU A 83 -5.77 1.63 -10.30
N TYR A 84 -5.65 1.97 -9.01
CA TYR A 84 -6.36 1.28 -7.93
C TYR A 84 -7.87 1.35 -8.13
N TRP A 85 -8.39 2.55 -8.34
CA TRP A 85 -9.82 2.73 -8.52
C TRP A 85 -10.36 1.95 -9.74
N VAL A 86 -9.67 2.03 -10.88
CA VAL A 86 -10.02 1.27 -12.09
C VAL A 86 -9.96 -0.24 -11.83
N SER A 87 -8.93 -0.72 -11.14
CA SER A 87 -8.78 -2.13 -10.77
C SER A 87 -9.92 -2.60 -9.87
N ALA A 88 -10.30 -1.83 -8.85
CA ALA A 88 -11.40 -2.17 -7.95
C ALA A 88 -12.73 -2.29 -8.71
N VAL A 89 -13.03 -1.32 -9.58
CA VAL A 89 -14.22 -1.36 -10.45
C VAL A 89 -14.18 -2.55 -11.39
N ALA A 90 -13.06 -2.77 -12.08
CA ALA A 90 -12.90 -3.87 -13.02
C ALA A 90 -12.97 -5.24 -12.33
N SER A 91 -12.43 -5.38 -11.12
CA SER A 91 -12.49 -6.61 -10.32
C SER A 91 -13.93 -6.92 -9.91
N ALA A 92 -14.67 -5.92 -9.41
CA ALA A 92 -16.06 -6.09 -9.00
C ALA A 92 -16.99 -6.43 -10.19
N LEU A 93 -16.69 -5.94 -11.37
CA LEU A 93 -17.48 -6.16 -12.60
C LEU A 93 -16.94 -7.28 -13.49
N ALA A 94 -15.96 -8.05 -13.03
CA ALA A 94 -15.38 -9.12 -13.83
C ALA A 94 -16.43 -10.18 -14.19
N LEU A 95 -16.53 -10.49 -15.49
CA LEU A 95 -17.50 -11.45 -16.03
C LEU A 95 -16.93 -12.86 -16.17
N ASN A 96 -15.62 -12.99 -16.11
CA ASN A 96 -14.94 -14.26 -16.25
C ASN A 96 -13.60 -14.24 -15.47
N TYR A 97 -13.02 -15.41 -15.28
CA TYR A 97 -11.76 -15.61 -14.58
C TYR A 97 -10.62 -14.73 -15.11
N TRP A 98 -10.39 -14.68 -16.43
CA TRP A 98 -9.29 -13.92 -17.00
C TRP A 98 -9.48 -12.40 -16.85
N GLY A 99 -10.73 -11.94 -16.90
CA GLY A 99 -11.07 -10.55 -16.60
C GLY A 99 -10.73 -10.18 -15.16
N LEU A 100 -11.03 -11.07 -14.22
CA LEU A 100 -10.65 -10.88 -12.80
C LEU A 100 -9.13 -10.87 -12.62
N VAL A 101 -8.40 -11.82 -13.22
CA VAL A 101 -6.93 -11.87 -13.14
C VAL A 101 -6.30 -10.60 -13.72
N ALA A 102 -6.80 -10.13 -14.88
CA ALA A 102 -6.29 -8.89 -15.50
C ALA A 102 -6.59 -7.65 -14.63
N ALA A 103 -7.78 -7.56 -14.05
CA ALA A 103 -8.13 -6.48 -13.14
C ALA A 103 -7.25 -6.47 -11.88
N ARG A 104 -7.02 -7.63 -11.27
CA ARG A 104 -6.13 -7.82 -10.13
C ARG A 104 -4.67 -7.46 -10.47
N PHE A 105 -4.20 -7.85 -11.65
CA PHE A 105 -2.87 -7.47 -12.13
C PHE A 105 -2.72 -5.95 -12.26
N LEU A 106 -3.74 -5.24 -12.76
CA LEU A 106 -3.75 -3.77 -12.80
C LEU A 106 -3.66 -3.16 -11.40
N GLY A 107 -4.36 -3.74 -10.40
CA GLY A 107 -4.24 -3.36 -8.99
C GLY A 107 -2.80 -3.51 -8.49
N GLY A 108 -2.13 -4.58 -8.89
CA GLY A 108 -0.73 -4.81 -8.57
C GLY A 108 0.21 -3.73 -9.09
N LEU A 109 -0.05 -3.16 -10.26
CA LEU A 109 0.71 -2.01 -10.76
C LEU A 109 0.61 -0.80 -9.82
N ALA A 110 -0.48 -0.68 -9.08
CA ALA A 110 -0.70 0.39 -8.12
C ALA A 110 -0.05 0.14 -6.74
N PHE A 111 0.45 -1.07 -6.44
CA PHE A 111 1.07 -1.39 -5.14
C PHE A 111 2.34 -0.59 -4.85
N THR A 112 2.96 0.03 -5.85
CA THR A 112 4.05 0.99 -5.66
C THR A 112 3.64 2.27 -4.92
N SER A 113 2.34 2.45 -4.63
CA SER A 113 1.83 3.50 -3.74
C SER A 113 2.61 3.55 -2.42
N LEU A 114 2.96 2.41 -1.85
CA LEU A 114 3.73 2.33 -0.60
C LEU A 114 5.10 2.99 -0.69
N THR A 115 5.82 2.72 -1.79
CA THR A 115 7.15 3.29 -2.03
C THR A 115 7.07 4.78 -2.31
N VAL A 116 6.12 5.21 -3.17
CA VAL A 116 5.94 6.61 -3.52
C VAL A 116 5.45 7.42 -2.32
N ALA A 117 4.56 6.85 -1.49
CA ALA A 117 4.09 7.47 -0.26
C ALA A 117 5.25 7.71 0.71
N ALA A 118 6.06 6.70 0.98
CA ALA A 118 7.21 6.83 1.87
C ALA A 118 8.22 7.87 1.36
N MET A 119 8.48 7.90 0.04
CA MET A 119 9.32 8.90 -0.62
C MET A 119 8.74 10.30 -0.47
N TYR A 120 7.47 10.50 -0.80
CA TYR A 120 6.80 11.79 -0.70
C TYR A 120 6.78 12.32 0.73
N ILE A 121 6.41 11.48 1.70
CA ILE A 121 6.42 11.84 3.12
C ILE A 121 7.85 12.22 3.54
N GLY A 122 8.86 11.47 3.13
CA GLY A 122 10.26 11.77 3.40
C GLY A 122 10.75 13.12 2.84
N GLU A 123 10.15 13.58 1.73
CA GLU A 123 10.49 14.84 1.06
C GLU A 123 9.70 16.06 1.57
N VAL A 124 8.49 15.86 2.09
CA VAL A 124 7.56 16.91 2.56
C VAL A 124 7.60 17.09 4.08
N ALA A 125 7.86 16.01 4.81
CA ALA A 125 7.85 16.04 6.27
C ALA A 125 9.07 16.76 6.84
N PRO A 126 8.88 17.62 7.87
CA PRO A 126 10.00 18.19 8.62
C PRO A 126 10.89 17.09 9.20
N PRO A 127 12.24 17.26 9.23
CA PRO A 127 13.18 16.22 9.64
C PRO A 127 12.84 15.58 11.00
N ARG A 128 12.39 16.39 11.93
CA ARG A 128 12.02 15.97 13.30
C ARG A 128 10.83 15.00 13.37
N TRP A 129 9.91 15.05 12.38
CA TRP A 129 8.69 14.26 12.36
C TRP A 129 8.70 13.16 11.30
N ARG A 130 9.70 13.15 10.41
CA ARG A 130 9.78 12.26 9.24
C ARG A 130 9.56 10.79 9.58
N GLY A 131 10.27 10.28 10.58
CA GLY A 131 10.15 8.88 10.98
C GLY A 131 8.74 8.52 11.45
N LYS A 132 8.13 9.37 12.28
CA LYS A 132 6.76 9.16 12.79
C LYS A 132 5.72 9.19 11.66
N LEU A 133 5.87 10.13 10.71
CA LEU A 133 4.94 10.25 9.59
C LEU A 133 5.05 9.08 8.60
N VAL A 134 6.25 8.53 8.40
CA VAL A 134 6.43 7.30 7.62
C VAL A 134 5.80 6.10 8.33
N SER A 135 5.84 6.03 9.65
CA SER A 135 5.17 4.96 10.42
C SER A 135 3.65 4.98 10.27
N ILE A 136 3.03 6.14 9.99
CA ILE A 136 1.59 6.24 9.68
C ILE A 136 1.24 5.41 8.43
N ASN A 137 2.12 5.39 7.42
CA ASN A 137 1.89 4.56 6.24
C ASN A 137 1.79 3.08 6.59
N GLN A 138 2.65 2.58 7.48
CA GLN A 138 2.59 1.19 7.95
C GLN A 138 1.32 0.91 8.76
N MET A 139 0.90 1.84 9.62
CA MET A 139 -0.36 1.71 10.36
C MET A 139 -1.56 1.64 9.42
N ASN A 140 -1.59 2.47 8.39
CA ASN A 140 -2.67 2.46 7.41
C ASN A 140 -2.78 1.12 6.68
N ILE A 141 -1.66 0.45 6.37
CA ILE A 141 -1.68 -0.90 5.76
C ILE A 141 -2.46 -1.86 6.67
N VAL A 142 -2.13 -1.88 7.95
CA VAL A 142 -2.75 -2.81 8.90
C VAL A 142 -4.21 -2.45 9.18
N PHE A 143 -4.55 -1.17 9.22
CA PHE A 143 -5.95 -0.74 9.30
C PHE A 143 -6.75 -1.14 8.05
N GLY A 144 -6.17 -1.01 6.86
CA GLY A 144 -6.79 -1.47 5.62
C GLY A 144 -7.06 -2.97 5.62
N LEU A 145 -6.06 -3.75 6.02
CA LEU A 145 -6.18 -5.20 6.18
C LEU A 145 -7.28 -5.58 7.16
N SER A 146 -7.33 -4.94 8.33
CA SER A 146 -8.38 -5.19 9.33
C SER A 146 -9.75 -4.77 8.82
N ALA A 147 -9.84 -3.65 8.10
CA ALA A 147 -11.07 -3.19 7.49
C ALA A 147 -11.60 -4.19 6.44
N ALA A 148 -10.73 -4.82 5.65
CA ALA A 148 -11.12 -5.86 4.70
C ALA A 148 -11.77 -7.07 5.40
N TYR A 149 -11.16 -7.58 6.46
CA TYR A 149 -11.75 -8.66 7.23
C TYR A 149 -13.10 -8.27 7.85
N PHE A 150 -13.21 -7.04 8.35
CA PHE A 150 -14.47 -6.53 8.88
C PHE A 150 -15.55 -6.45 7.80
N VAL A 151 -15.22 -5.90 6.63
CA VAL A 151 -16.17 -5.80 5.50
C VAL A 151 -16.60 -7.18 5.03
N ASN A 152 -15.66 -8.11 4.86
CA ASN A 152 -15.96 -9.48 4.46
C ASN A 152 -16.91 -10.15 5.47
N TYR A 153 -16.62 -10.06 6.77
CA TYR A 153 -17.47 -10.59 7.83
C TYR A 153 -18.87 -9.94 7.81
N PHE A 154 -18.92 -8.61 7.71
CA PHE A 154 -20.20 -7.87 7.66
C PHE A 154 -21.07 -8.30 6.49
N LEU A 155 -20.49 -8.48 5.30
CA LEU A 155 -21.21 -8.93 4.11
C LEU A 155 -21.75 -10.36 4.27
N ILE A 156 -20.96 -11.27 4.85
CA ILE A 156 -21.41 -12.63 5.17
C ILE A 156 -22.60 -12.59 6.14
N GLN A 157 -22.50 -11.81 7.23
CA GLN A 157 -23.59 -11.70 8.19
C GLN A 157 -24.86 -11.07 7.58
N ALA A 158 -24.69 -10.07 6.71
CA ALA A 158 -25.82 -9.45 6.01
C ALA A 158 -26.49 -10.43 5.04
N MET A 159 -25.71 -11.29 4.38
CA MET A 159 -26.21 -12.35 3.51
C MET A 159 -27.00 -13.40 4.33
N ASN A 160 -26.43 -13.91 5.42
CA ASN A 160 -27.00 -15.01 6.21
C ASN A 160 -28.26 -14.57 6.97
N ASN A 161 -28.31 -13.32 7.44
CA ASN A 161 -29.47 -12.74 8.12
C ASN A 161 -30.52 -12.20 7.16
N GLU A 162 -30.38 -12.41 5.85
CA GLU A 162 -31.31 -11.94 4.81
C GLU A 162 -31.69 -10.45 5.00
N ALA A 163 -30.68 -9.61 5.32
CA ALA A 163 -30.91 -8.19 5.51
C ALA A 163 -31.63 -7.59 4.29
N GLY A 164 -32.65 -6.76 4.50
CA GLY A 164 -33.53 -6.30 3.43
C GLY A 164 -32.78 -5.64 2.26
N TRP A 165 -31.71 -4.88 2.52
CA TRP A 165 -30.85 -4.32 1.48
C TRP A 165 -30.03 -5.41 0.76
N ALA A 166 -29.60 -6.44 1.47
CA ALA A 166 -28.80 -7.54 0.90
C ALA A 166 -29.63 -8.38 -0.07
N VAL A 167 -30.88 -8.61 0.27
CA VAL A 167 -31.86 -9.27 -0.63
C VAL A 167 -32.16 -8.39 -1.85
N ALA A 168 -32.35 -7.09 -1.66
CA ALA A 168 -32.65 -6.15 -2.74
C ALA A 168 -31.54 -6.08 -3.82
N VAL A 169 -30.27 -6.29 -3.45
CA VAL A 169 -29.12 -6.27 -4.38
C VAL A 169 -28.65 -7.67 -4.78
N ASN A 170 -29.40 -8.74 -4.47
CA ASN A 170 -29.01 -10.13 -4.71
C ASN A 170 -27.59 -10.45 -4.18
N LEU A 171 -27.32 -10.04 -2.93
CA LEU A 171 -25.99 -10.16 -2.32
C LEU A 171 -25.48 -11.60 -2.32
N LYS A 172 -26.36 -12.58 -2.11
CA LYS A 172 -26.03 -14.01 -2.06
C LYS A 172 -25.36 -14.52 -3.34
N GLU A 173 -25.84 -14.06 -4.51
CA GLU A 173 -25.29 -14.46 -5.81
C GLU A 173 -24.04 -13.68 -6.21
N ASN A 174 -23.87 -12.48 -5.64
CA ASN A 174 -22.82 -11.54 -6.05
C ASN A 174 -21.86 -11.17 -4.91
N ILE A 175 -21.80 -11.95 -3.83
CA ILE A 175 -21.11 -11.55 -2.60
C ILE A 175 -19.63 -11.19 -2.82
N TRP A 176 -18.90 -11.96 -3.60
CA TRP A 176 -17.49 -11.67 -3.89
C TRP A 176 -17.31 -10.37 -4.69
N ARG A 177 -18.30 -10.00 -5.51
CA ARG A 177 -18.30 -8.72 -6.24
C ARG A 177 -18.46 -7.54 -5.29
N PHE A 178 -19.30 -7.68 -4.26
CA PHE A 178 -19.47 -6.67 -3.23
C PHE A 178 -18.26 -6.60 -2.31
N MET A 179 -17.61 -7.74 -2.01
CA MET A 179 -16.35 -7.76 -1.27
C MET A 179 -15.27 -6.98 -2.02
N LEU A 180 -14.96 -7.33 -3.26
CA LEU A 180 -13.98 -6.59 -4.08
C LEU A 180 -14.43 -5.15 -4.36
N GLY A 181 -15.72 -4.93 -4.58
CA GLY A 181 -16.31 -3.61 -4.80
C GLY A 181 -16.22 -2.67 -3.59
N SER A 182 -16.00 -3.19 -2.40
CA SER A 182 -15.85 -2.38 -1.18
C SER A 182 -14.68 -1.41 -1.25
N GLU A 183 -13.70 -1.69 -2.10
CA GLU A 183 -12.54 -0.82 -2.34
C GLU A 183 -12.85 0.41 -3.19
N ILE A 184 -13.92 0.39 -3.97
CA ILE A 184 -14.23 1.45 -4.96
C ILE A 184 -14.38 2.80 -4.26
N ILE A 185 -15.13 2.84 -3.14
CA ILE A 185 -15.40 4.09 -2.42
C ILE A 185 -14.12 4.66 -1.79
N PRO A 186 -13.37 3.92 -0.95
CA PRO A 186 -12.16 4.46 -0.34
C PRO A 186 -11.08 4.79 -1.38
N ALA A 187 -10.94 4.04 -2.48
CA ALA A 187 -10.02 4.35 -3.55
C ALA A 187 -10.39 5.65 -4.28
N PHE A 188 -11.70 5.89 -4.53
CA PHE A 188 -12.18 7.12 -5.13
C PHE A 188 -11.96 8.34 -4.21
N ILE A 189 -12.23 8.19 -2.91
CA ILE A 189 -11.99 9.24 -1.92
C ILE A 189 -10.48 9.57 -1.88
N TRP A 190 -9.62 8.56 -1.84
CA TRP A 190 -8.18 8.77 -1.86
C TRP A 190 -7.72 9.48 -3.12
N LEU A 191 -8.17 9.05 -4.29
CA LEU A 191 -7.89 9.70 -5.57
C LEU A 191 -8.28 11.20 -5.52
N GLY A 192 -9.47 11.52 -5.00
CA GLY A 192 -9.95 12.89 -4.85
C GLY A 192 -9.08 13.73 -3.90
N LEU A 193 -8.68 13.17 -2.75
CA LEU A 193 -7.85 13.86 -1.77
C LEU A 193 -6.45 14.18 -2.30
N LEU A 194 -5.89 13.36 -3.20
CA LEU A 194 -4.57 13.57 -3.78
C LEU A 194 -4.47 14.84 -4.67
N PHE A 195 -5.58 15.38 -5.16
CA PHE A 195 -5.55 16.63 -5.89
C PHE A 195 -5.20 17.84 -5.00
N PHE A 196 -5.46 17.75 -3.69
CA PHE A 196 -5.21 18.81 -2.72
C PHE A 196 -3.79 18.84 -2.16
N ILE A 197 -2.98 17.81 -2.37
CA ILE A 197 -1.58 17.82 -1.92
C ILE A 197 -0.71 18.64 -2.88
N PRO A 198 0.36 19.31 -2.41
CA PRO A 198 1.34 19.98 -3.28
C PRO A 198 2.27 18.96 -3.95
N GLU A 199 3.08 19.43 -4.91
CA GLU A 199 4.19 18.62 -5.43
C GLU A 199 5.35 18.58 -4.41
N SER A 200 6.25 17.60 -4.58
CA SER A 200 7.44 17.48 -3.72
C SER A 200 8.39 18.67 -3.92
N PRO A 201 8.79 19.37 -2.84
CA PRO A 201 9.79 20.43 -2.93
C PRO A 201 11.13 19.94 -3.50
N ARG A 202 11.56 18.74 -3.12
CA ARG A 202 12.81 18.14 -3.61
C ARG A 202 12.77 17.89 -5.12
N TRP A 203 11.65 17.42 -5.66
CA TRP A 203 11.49 17.23 -7.09
C TRP A 203 11.47 18.56 -7.84
N LEU A 204 10.85 19.60 -7.27
CA LEU A 204 10.84 20.94 -7.86
C LEU A 204 12.26 21.54 -7.94
N VAL A 205 13.06 21.40 -6.88
CA VAL A 205 14.48 21.78 -6.91
C VAL A 205 15.25 21.00 -7.98
N TYR A 206 15.05 19.69 -8.07
CA TYR A 206 15.65 18.83 -9.12
C TYR A 206 15.29 19.32 -10.53
N ARG A 207 14.10 19.91 -10.72
CA ARG A 207 13.63 20.45 -12.00
C ARG A 207 14.00 21.93 -12.21
N GLY A 208 14.78 22.53 -11.32
CA GLY A 208 15.15 23.95 -11.38
C GLY A 208 14.01 24.92 -11.04
N ARG A 209 12.86 24.43 -10.54
CA ARG A 209 11.67 25.23 -10.17
C ARG A 209 11.77 25.68 -8.71
N ILE A 210 12.84 26.44 -8.41
CA ILE A 210 13.23 26.78 -7.02
C ILE A 210 12.17 27.66 -6.35
N ASP A 211 11.58 28.62 -7.06
CA ASP A 211 10.58 29.54 -6.48
C ASP A 211 9.31 28.81 -6.07
N GLU A 212 8.87 27.82 -6.83
CA GLU A 212 7.73 26.99 -6.45
C GLU A 212 8.07 26.09 -5.26
N ALA A 213 9.29 25.54 -5.21
CA ALA A 213 9.76 24.79 -4.06
C ALA A 213 9.73 25.64 -2.79
N LYS A 214 10.23 26.89 -2.86
CA LYS A 214 10.16 27.86 -1.75
C LYS A 214 8.72 28.12 -1.32
N ALA A 215 7.82 28.39 -2.26
CA ALA A 215 6.42 28.66 -1.96
C ALA A 215 5.71 27.50 -1.23
N ILE A 216 6.07 26.25 -1.56
CA ILE A 216 5.55 25.06 -0.86
C ILE A 216 6.21 24.94 0.51
N MET A 217 7.53 25.10 0.62
CA MET A 217 8.26 24.99 1.88
C MET A 217 7.81 26.05 2.90
N HIS A 218 7.49 27.27 2.47
CA HIS A 218 6.88 28.29 3.33
C HIS A 218 5.57 27.85 4.01
N LYS A 219 4.84 26.91 3.39
CA LYS A 219 3.61 26.34 3.96
C LYS A 219 3.86 25.20 4.94
N LEU A 220 5.06 24.62 4.94
CA LEU A 220 5.39 23.36 5.64
C LEU A 220 6.34 23.54 6.83
N MET A 221 7.27 24.51 6.73
CA MET A 221 8.34 24.69 7.70
C MET A 221 8.61 26.18 8.01
N PRO A 222 9.37 26.48 9.09
CA PRO A 222 9.81 27.84 9.40
C PRO A 222 10.66 28.43 8.27
N ASP A 223 10.62 29.77 8.14
CA ASP A 223 11.25 30.46 7.00
C ASP A 223 12.78 30.50 7.12
N ASP A 224 13.31 30.46 8.32
CA ASP A 224 14.72 30.37 8.64
C ASP A 224 15.40 29.08 8.20
N GLU A 225 14.66 27.98 8.15
CA GLU A 225 15.17 26.65 7.75
C GLU A 225 15.14 26.44 6.21
N ILE A 226 14.36 27.23 5.46
CA ILE A 226 14.09 26.98 4.04
C ILE A 226 15.35 27.09 3.19
N LEU A 227 16.12 28.16 3.37
CA LEU A 227 17.32 28.41 2.55
C LEU A 227 18.39 27.33 2.76
N GLU A 228 18.57 26.90 3.99
CA GLU A 228 19.52 25.84 4.33
C GLU A 228 19.09 24.51 3.70
N GLN A 229 17.81 24.18 3.77
CA GLN A 229 17.29 22.95 3.17
C GLN A 229 17.37 22.95 1.64
N ILE A 230 17.14 24.08 0.97
CA ILE A 230 17.30 24.17 -0.48
C ILE A 230 18.77 23.96 -0.86
N LYS A 231 19.70 24.61 -0.18
CA LYS A 231 21.14 24.41 -0.40
C LYS A 231 21.56 22.95 -0.17
N ALA A 232 21.03 22.31 0.86
CA ALA A 232 21.29 20.90 1.12
C ALA A 232 20.73 19.99 0.03
N MET A 233 19.54 20.31 -0.51
CA MET A 233 18.94 19.59 -1.64
C MET A 233 19.79 19.77 -2.91
N GLU A 234 20.17 21.00 -3.26
CA GLU A 234 21.04 21.29 -4.40
C GLU A 234 22.39 20.58 -4.29
N ALA A 235 23.05 20.65 -3.12
CA ALA A 235 24.30 19.94 -2.88
C ALA A 235 24.14 18.43 -3.07
N SER A 236 23.04 17.84 -2.58
CA SER A 236 22.75 16.41 -2.75
C SER A 236 22.52 16.01 -4.20
N LEU A 237 22.01 16.94 -5.02
CA LEU A 237 21.78 16.73 -6.45
C LEU A 237 23.09 16.82 -7.25
N HIS A 238 23.96 17.78 -6.92
CA HIS A 238 25.27 17.92 -7.56
C HIS A 238 26.21 16.72 -7.31
N HIS A 239 26.12 16.10 -6.15
CA HIS A 239 26.85 14.85 -5.85
C HIS A 239 26.26 13.62 -6.53
N GLY A 240 25.02 13.68 -7.04
CA GLY A 240 24.31 12.58 -7.69
C GLY A 240 24.21 12.68 -9.22
N THR A 241 24.75 13.75 -9.83
CA THR A 241 24.59 14.08 -11.27
C THR A 241 25.49 13.29 -12.24
N GLU A 242 26.29 12.33 -11.80
CA GLU A 242 26.65 11.27 -12.71
C GLU A 242 25.38 10.43 -12.94
N GLU A 243 24.87 10.42 -14.17
CA GLU A 243 23.85 9.48 -14.65
C GLU A 243 24.38 8.05 -14.53
N ARG A 244 24.46 7.55 -13.30
CA ARG A 244 24.85 6.16 -13.03
C ARG A 244 23.72 5.29 -13.50
N SER A 245 23.93 4.54 -14.55
CA SER A 245 23.03 3.49 -15.00
C SER A 245 22.57 2.64 -13.80
N ALA A 246 21.28 2.27 -13.76
CA ALA A 246 20.75 1.37 -12.72
C ALA A 246 21.62 0.12 -12.55
N PHE A 247 22.25 -0.34 -13.63
CA PHE A 247 23.18 -1.47 -13.63
C PHE A 247 24.49 -1.17 -12.88
N SER A 248 25.00 0.07 -12.96
CA SER A 248 26.21 0.49 -12.22
C SER A 248 25.92 0.60 -10.71
N GLN A 249 24.71 1.04 -10.32
CA GLN A 249 24.26 1.09 -8.93
C GLN A 249 24.08 -0.31 -8.34
N LEU A 250 23.55 -1.27 -9.11
CA LEU A 250 23.47 -2.68 -8.71
C LEU A 250 24.87 -3.29 -8.52
N ARG A 251 25.81 -2.95 -9.39
CA ARG A 251 27.21 -3.41 -9.27
C ARG A 251 27.88 -2.85 -8.01
N GLU A 252 27.51 -1.66 -7.56
CA GLU A 252 28.04 -1.06 -6.34
C GLU A 252 27.60 -1.85 -5.08
N LEU A 253 26.40 -2.46 -5.09
CA LEU A 253 25.93 -3.36 -4.03
C LEU A 253 26.79 -4.64 -3.91
N THR A 254 27.43 -5.06 -4.99
CA THR A 254 28.33 -6.25 -4.98
C THR A 254 29.74 -5.92 -4.45
N HIS A 255 30.04 -4.64 -4.22
CA HIS A 255 31.35 -4.22 -3.69
C HIS A 255 31.57 -4.75 -2.27
N LYS A 256 32.78 -5.17 -1.93
CA LYS A 256 33.12 -5.83 -0.64
C LYS A 256 32.55 -5.11 0.60
N ARG A 257 32.49 -3.76 0.58
CA ARG A 257 31.99 -2.95 1.69
C ARG A 257 30.45 -3.03 1.87
N MET A 258 29.72 -3.10 0.75
CA MET A 258 28.22 -3.14 0.75
C MET A 258 27.68 -4.56 0.75
N ARG A 259 28.47 -5.53 0.27
CA ARG A 259 28.02 -6.92 0.11
C ARG A 259 27.45 -7.55 1.38
N ARG A 260 28.08 -7.32 2.54
CA ARG A 260 27.57 -7.86 3.82
C ARG A 260 26.18 -7.29 4.16
N VAL A 261 26.00 -5.98 3.99
CA VAL A 261 24.72 -5.32 4.25
C VAL A 261 23.65 -5.81 3.25
N ALA A 262 23.99 -5.92 1.97
CA ALA A 262 23.12 -6.43 0.94
C ALA A 262 22.69 -7.88 1.22
N VAL A 263 23.63 -8.75 1.59
CA VAL A 263 23.34 -10.16 1.95
C VAL A 263 22.41 -10.25 3.16
N VAL A 264 22.67 -9.49 4.22
CA VAL A 264 21.80 -9.47 5.41
C VAL A 264 20.40 -8.99 5.04
N ALA A 265 20.29 -7.92 4.25
CA ALA A 265 19.00 -7.39 3.80
C ALA A 265 18.22 -8.43 2.98
N VAL A 266 18.89 -9.15 2.07
CA VAL A 266 18.27 -10.22 1.28
C VAL A 266 17.82 -11.39 2.17
N ILE A 267 18.67 -11.82 3.11
CA ILE A 267 18.31 -12.90 4.04
C ILE A 267 17.08 -12.54 4.86
N ILE A 268 17.01 -11.32 5.41
CA ILE A 268 15.85 -10.87 6.20
C ILE A 268 14.60 -10.80 5.31
N ALA A 269 14.70 -10.26 4.10
CA ALA A 269 13.57 -10.17 3.17
C ALA A 269 13.05 -11.55 2.77
N VAL A 270 13.95 -12.50 2.47
CA VAL A 270 13.60 -13.88 2.15
C VAL A 270 12.98 -14.59 3.35
N ALA A 271 13.58 -14.46 4.54
CA ALA A 271 13.05 -15.07 5.76
C ALA A 271 11.64 -14.56 6.09
N GLN A 272 11.38 -13.26 5.90
CA GLN A 272 10.05 -12.67 6.08
C GLN A 272 9.01 -13.31 5.15
N GLN A 273 9.34 -13.52 3.89
CA GLN A 273 8.40 -14.13 2.93
C GLN A 273 8.23 -15.64 3.18
N LEU A 274 9.31 -16.34 3.51
CA LEU A 274 9.27 -17.77 3.83
C LEU A 274 8.56 -18.10 5.15
N SER A 275 8.29 -17.10 5.99
CA SER A 275 7.46 -17.27 7.19
C SER A 275 6.03 -17.72 6.89
N GLY A 276 5.57 -17.55 5.65
CA GLY A 276 4.22 -17.92 5.22
C GLY A 276 3.12 -16.93 5.66
N ILE A 277 3.49 -15.80 6.27
CA ILE A 277 2.50 -14.83 6.78
C ILE A 277 1.51 -14.37 5.71
N ASN A 278 1.98 -14.14 4.48
CA ASN A 278 1.11 -13.72 3.38
C ASN A 278 0.12 -14.83 2.98
N ALA A 279 0.53 -16.09 3.03
CA ALA A 279 -0.38 -17.21 2.76
C ALA A 279 -1.52 -17.24 3.79
N ILE A 280 -1.20 -17.05 5.08
CA ILE A 280 -2.22 -16.96 6.12
C ILE A 280 -3.14 -15.76 5.89
N LEU A 281 -2.61 -14.59 5.61
CA LEU A 281 -3.40 -13.37 5.42
C LEU A 281 -4.31 -13.45 4.19
N PHE A 282 -3.83 -14.04 3.08
CA PHE A 282 -4.61 -14.12 1.83
C PHE A 282 -5.63 -15.26 1.80
N TYR A 283 -5.49 -16.25 2.69
CA TYR A 283 -6.36 -17.41 2.75
C TYR A 283 -6.97 -17.62 4.14
N ALA A 284 -6.98 -16.58 5.00
CA ALA A 284 -7.41 -16.73 6.39
C ALA A 284 -8.78 -17.40 6.55
N PRO A 285 -9.88 -16.95 5.91
CA PRO A 285 -11.17 -17.62 6.02
C PRO A 285 -11.12 -19.06 5.54
N THR A 286 -10.48 -19.35 4.40
CA THR A 286 -10.36 -20.70 3.85
C THR A 286 -9.61 -21.64 4.80
N VAL A 287 -8.51 -21.17 5.42
CA VAL A 287 -7.74 -21.94 6.41
C VAL A 287 -8.59 -22.24 7.64
N PHE A 288 -9.30 -21.26 8.18
CA PHE A 288 -10.16 -21.44 9.35
C PHE A 288 -11.37 -22.35 9.06
N GLU A 289 -11.92 -22.29 7.86
CA GLU A 289 -13.03 -23.14 7.43
C GLU A 289 -12.59 -24.60 7.35
N GLN A 290 -11.39 -24.91 6.85
CA GLN A 290 -10.80 -26.24 6.83
C GLN A 290 -10.54 -26.80 8.24
N LEU A 291 -10.40 -25.97 9.24
CA LEU A 291 -10.28 -26.38 10.65
C LEU A 291 -11.62 -26.75 11.29
N GLY A 292 -12.72 -26.73 10.53
CA GLY A 292 -14.04 -27.24 10.95
C GLY A 292 -14.96 -26.21 11.61
N GLY A 293 -14.65 -24.90 11.49
CA GLY A 293 -15.42 -23.85 12.13
C GLY A 293 -16.71 -23.42 11.37
N GLY A 294 -16.90 -23.89 10.15
CA GLY A 294 -17.93 -23.36 9.25
C GLY A 294 -17.65 -21.92 8.79
N THR A 295 -18.34 -21.46 7.74
CA THR A 295 -18.06 -20.18 7.07
C THR A 295 -18.15 -18.98 8.03
N ASP A 296 -19.22 -18.88 8.83
CA ASP A 296 -19.40 -17.75 9.77
C ASP A 296 -18.28 -17.65 10.81
N ALA A 297 -17.91 -18.79 11.41
CA ALA A 297 -16.85 -18.83 12.39
C ALA A 297 -15.48 -18.52 11.77
N ALA A 298 -15.22 -18.95 10.54
CA ALA A 298 -13.99 -18.68 9.81
C ALA A 298 -13.81 -17.17 9.53
N PHE A 299 -14.86 -16.49 9.09
CA PHE A 299 -14.84 -15.04 8.90
C PHE A 299 -14.71 -14.29 10.23
N ALA A 300 -15.39 -14.74 11.31
CA ALA A 300 -15.24 -14.16 12.64
C ALA A 300 -13.81 -14.33 13.18
N GLN A 301 -13.17 -15.49 12.96
CA GLN A 301 -11.78 -15.72 13.35
C GLN A 301 -10.80 -14.84 12.57
N SER A 302 -11.09 -14.58 11.30
CA SER A 302 -10.27 -13.66 10.48
C SER A 302 -10.26 -12.22 11.01
N LEU A 303 -11.34 -11.78 11.68
CA LEU A 303 -11.34 -10.47 12.38
C LEU A 303 -10.27 -10.42 13.47
N TRP A 304 -10.07 -11.50 14.22
CA TRP A 304 -9.03 -11.54 15.26
C TRP A 304 -7.63 -11.43 14.67
N VAL A 305 -7.39 -12.00 13.48
CA VAL A 305 -6.10 -11.83 12.76
C VAL A 305 -5.85 -10.35 12.46
N GLY A 306 -6.86 -9.64 11.97
CA GLY A 306 -6.78 -8.20 11.72
C GLY A 306 -6.52 -7.41 13.01
N LEU A 307 -7.29 -7.66 14.06
CA LEU A 307 -7.17 -6.95 15.33
C LEU A 307 -5.81 -7.17 16.00
N VAL A 308 -5.34 -8.41 16.05
CA VAL A 308 -4.02 -8.77 16.59
C VAL A 308 -2.92 -8.05 15.79
N SER A 309 -3.04 -8.01 14.46
CA SER A 309 -2.09 -7.30 13.61
C SER A 309 -2.02 -5.80 13.94
N VAL A 310 -3.16 -5.16 14.21
CA VAL A 310 -3.21 -3.73 14.65
C VAL A 310 -2.52 -3.56 15.98
N ILE A 311 -2.85 -4.39 16.98
CA ILE A 311 -2.30 -4.28 18.34
C ILE A 311 -0.77 -4.44 18.33
N PHE A 312 -0.27 -5.49 17.65
CA PHE A 312 1.18 -5.74 17.59
C PHE A 312 1.93 -4.70 16.76
N THR A 313 1.32 -4.20 15.69
CA THR A 313 1.94 -3.11 14.90
C THR A 313 2.02 -1.81 15.69
N LEU A 314 0.97 -1.44 16.43
CA LEU A 314 1.01 -0.32 17.37
C LEU A 314 2.10 -0.51 18.42
N GLY A 315 2.16 -1.69 19.03
CA GLY A 315 3.19 -2.07 19.99
C GLY A 315 4.59 -1.92 19.40
N ALA A 316 4.81 -2.44 18.19
CA ALA A 316 6.11 -2.35 17.50
C ALA A 316 6.52 -0.90 17.22
N ILE A 317 5.59 -0.05 16.76
CA ILE A 317 5.87 1.39 16.51
C ILE A 317 6.26 2.12 17.81
N LEU A 318 5.59 1.81 18.91
CA LEU A 318 5.90 2.44 20.21
C LEU A 318 7.21 1.94 20.82
N LEU A 319 7.56 0.68 20.58
CA LEU A 319 8.72 0.03 21.18
C LEU A 319 10.00 0.22 20.36
N VAL A 320 9.91 0.41 19.03
CA VAL A 320 11.08 0.50 18.15
C VAL A 320 12.01 1.65 18.51
N ASP A 321 11.45 2.77 18.97
CA ASP A 321 12.22 3.94 19.39
C ASP A 321 12.88 3.74 20.76
N ARG A 322 12.34 2.84 21.61
CA ARG A 322 12.85 2.57 22.97
C ARG A 322 13.82 1.40 23.04
N LEU A 323 13.48 0.30 22.42
CA LEU A 323 14.25 -0.95 22.46
C LEU A 323 15.27 -1.07 21.32
N GLY A 324 15.10 -0.26 20.29
CA GLY A 324 15.88 -0.40 19.07
C GLY A 324 15.36 -1.52 18.15
N ARG A 325 15.95 -1.60 16.96
CA ARG A 325 15.46 -2.49 15.89
C ARG A 325 15.91 -3.94 16.05
N ARG A 326 17.11 -4.17 16.65
CA ARG A 326 17.70 -5.52 16.77
C ARG A 326 16.89 -6.51 17.62
N PRO A 327 16.36 -6.13 18.81
CA PRO A 327 15.58 -7.08 19.62
C PRO A 327 14.17 -7.30 19.10
N LEU A 328 13.69 -6.52 18.11
CA LEU A 328 12.34 -6.62 17.54
C LEU A 328 12.30 -7.42 16.23
N ILE A 329 13.44 -7.78 15.67
CA ILE A 329 13.61 -8.69 14.53
C ILE A 329 13.86 -10.10 15.04
#